data_aa9317e9338819e94bcee3fcc0c7c322
#
_entry.id   aa9317e9338819e94bcee3fcc0c7c322
#
_cell.length_a   1.000
_cell.length_b   1.000
_cell.length_c   1.000
_cell.angle_alpha   90.00
_cell.angle_beta   90.00
_cell.angle_gamma   90.00
#
_symmetry.space_group_name_H-M   'P 1'
#
loop_
_entity.id
_entity.type
_entity.pdbx_description
1 polymer ?
#
loop_
_entity_poly.entity_id
_entity_poly.type
_entity_poly.pdbx_seq_one_letter_code
_entity_poly.pdbx_strand_id
1 'polypeptide(L)'
;MGRANREIHNLSDWAGGVRRFAREKGQISRAEFKLLEALEIFKISLPPRGTALDLGAAPGGWTRVLRQREQYVTAVDPAWLHNSLQNDKNVRHLRLTAEEYLHDYPDTFDLIINDMRMDTRDSARLMVDYAQHLYKDGAAIMTFKLPGEKRQQALDHAFNILRKAYTIEGKRQLFHNRSEITVYLKKR
;
A
#
# COMPACT_ATOMS: atom_id res chain seq x y z
N MET A 1 0.84 -22.11 29.94
CA MET A 1 -0.39 -21.43 29.55
C MET A 1 -0.31 -20.94 28.10
N GLY A 2 -1.11 -21.52 27.26
CA GLY A 2 -1.63 -20.88 26.07
C GLY A 2 -0.76 -20.64 24.82
N ARG A 3 0.41 -21.21 24.64
CA ARG A 3 1.16 -21.08 23.37
C ARG A 3 0.60 -21.94 22.24
N ALA A 4 0.08 -23.11 22.55
CA ALA A 4 -0.38 -24.08 21.54
C ALA A 4 -1.64 -23.67 20.78
N ASN A 5 -2.47 -22.78 21.32
CA ASN A 5 -3.78 -22.46 20.74
C ASN A 5 -3.77 -21.27 19.78
N ARG A 6 -2.67 -20.52 19.68
CA ARG A 6 -2.62 -19.31 18.84
C ARG A 6 -2.57 -19.63 17.37
N GLU A 7 -1.79 -20.62 16.98
CA GLU A 7 -1.68 -21.08 15.59
C GLU A 7 -2.96 -21.74 15.09
N ILE A 8 -3.63 -22.52 15.97
CA ILE A 8 -4.86 -23.26 15.64
C ILE A 8 -6.05 -22.32 15.46
N HIS A 9 -6.08 -21.20 16.18
CA HIS A 9 -7.21 -20.27 16.18
C HIS A 9 -6.96 -18.97 15.42
N ASN A 10 -5.85 -18.85 14.68
CA ASN A 10 -5.48 -17.60 13.98
C ASN A 10 -5.45 -16.37 14.92
N LEU A 11 -5.17 -16.57 16.19
CA LEU A 11 -5.09 -15.49 17.16
C LEU A 11 -3.76 -14.75 17.03
N SER A 12 -3.83 -13.44 17.16
CA SER A 12 -2.64 -12.59 17.18
C SER A 12 -1.80 -12.88 18.42
N ASP A 13 -0.48 -12.87 18.27
CA ASP A 13 0.48 -12.95 19.38
C ASP A 13 0.51 -11.70 20.27
N TRP A 14 -0.29 -10.70 19.94
CA TRP A 14 -0.29 -9.38 20.54
C TRP A 14 -1.43 -9.22 21.56
N ALA A 15 -1.14 -8.53 22.67
CA ALA A 15 -2.15 -8.20 23.66
C ALA A 15 -3.33 -7.46 23.01
N GLY A 16 -4.55 -7.93 23.27
CA GLY A 16 -5.77 -7.35 22.68
C GLY A 16 -6.04 -7.73 21.24
N GLY A 17 -5.30 -8.70 20.66
CA GLY A 17 -5.51 -9.17 19.28
C GLY A 17 -5.09 -8.19 18.19
N VAL A 18 -4.40 -7.10 18.55
CA VAL A 18 -3.90 -6.09 17.62
C VAL A 18 -2.39 -6.17 17.53
N ARG A 19 -1.88 -6.33 16.31
CA ARG A 19 -0.43 -6.34 16.09
C ARG A 19 0.19 -4.96 16.22
N ARG A 20 1.25 -4.88 17.01
CA ARG A 20 2.09 -3.69 17.18
C ARG A 20 3.49 -4.01 16.72
N PHE A 21 3.98 -3.28 15.73
CA PHE A 21 5.33 -3.47 15.22
C PHE A 21 6.32 -2.63 16.01
N ALA A 22 7.41 -3.27 16.44
CA ALA A 22 8.54 -2.56 17.05
C ALA A 22 9.40 -1.90 15.97
N ARG A 23 10.02 -0.78 16.34
CA ARG A 23 10.97 -0.08 15.46
C ARG A 23 12.20 -0.96 15.23
N GLU A 24 12.50 -1.22 13.97
CA GLU A 24 13.67 -2.00 13.55
C GLU A 24 14.85 -1.09 13.19
N LYS A 25 16.08 -1.65 13.31
CA LYS A 25 17.26 -1.01 12.77
C LYS A 25 17.14 -0.88 11.25
N GLY A 26 17.39 0.32 10.73
CA GLY A 26 17.27 0.61 9.30
C GLY A 26 15.87 1.00 8.84
N GLN A 27 14.89 1.08 9.75
CA GLN A 27 13.56 1.60 9.43
C GLN A 27 13.65 3.03 8.90
N ILE A 28 13.00 3.30 7.76
CA ILE A 28 13.02 4.60 7.08
C ILE A 28 11.94 5.52 7.64
N SER A 29 10.73 5.00 7.82
CA SER A 29 9.61 5.78 8.31
C SER A 29 8.60 4.92 9.08
N ARG A 30 7.75 5.58 9.87
CA ARG A 30 6.62 4.92 10.56
C ARG A 30 5.55 4.39 9.59
N ALA A 31 5.52 4.90 8.37
CA ALA A 31 4.60 4.42 7.34
C ALA A 31 4.79 2.93 7.02
N GLU A 32 5.98 2.37 7.26
CA GLU A 32 6.25 0.93 7.09
C GLU A 32 5.26 0.07 7.87
N PHE A 33 4.90 0.47 9.08
CA PHE A 33 3.96 -0.26 9.93
C PHE A 33 2.57 -0.40 9.30
N LYS A 34 2.12 0.60 8.57
CA LYS A 34 0.82 0.54 7.88
C LYS A 34 0.80 -0.55 6.83
N LEU A 35 1.85 -0.66 6.03
CA LEU A 35 1.93 -1.70 5.00
C LEU A 35 2.10 -3.09 5.63
N LEU A 36 2.97 -3.23 6.62
CA LEU A 36 3.16 -4.49 7.34
C LEU A 36 1.84 -5.00 7.93
N GLU A 37 1.10 -4.13 8.59
CA GLU A 37 -0.20 -4.47 9.18
C GLU A 37 -1.23 -4.81 8.11
N ALA A 38 -1.27 -4.07 6.99
CA ALA A 38 -2.17 -4.36 5.89
C ALA A 38 -1.91 -5.74 5.27
N LEU A 39 -0.65 -6.08 5.01
CA LEU A 39 -0.26 -7.38 4.46
C LEU A 39 -0.72 -8.53 5.38
N GLU A 40 -0.61 -8.35 6.69
CA GLU A 40 -1.01 -9.36 7.66
C GLU A 40 -2.53 -9.46 7.82
N ILE A 41 -3.20 -8.34 8.07
CA ILE A 41 -4.64 -8.30 8.37
C ILE A 41 -5.48 -8.75 7.18
N PHE A 42 -5.11 -8.33 5.97
CA PHE A 42 -5.80 -8.75 4.75
C PHE A 42 -5.26 -10.06 4.18
N LYS A 43 -4.27 -10.68 4.84
CA LYS A 43 -3.64 -11.95 4.42
C LYS A 43 -3.16 -11.90 2.97
N ILE A 44 -2.49 -10.81 2.61
CA ILE A 44 -2.01 -10.58 1.25
C ILE A 44 -0.75 -11.40 1.00
N SER A 45 -0.82 -12.30 0.03
CA SER A 45 0.33 -13.05 -0.46
C SER A 45 0.91 -12.34 -1.68
N LEU A 46 2.18 -11.98 -1.61
CA LEU A 46 2.89 -11.38 -2.74
C LEU A 46 3.53 -12.47 -3.62
N PRO A 47 3.49 -12.34 -4.94
CA PRO A 47 4.14 -13.31 -5.81
C PRO A 47 5.67 -13.29 -5.59
N PRO A 48 6.34 -14.45 -5.63
CA PRO A 48 7.79 -14.49 -5.53
C PRO A 48 8.43 -13.65 -6.64
N ARG A 49 9.34 -12.75 -6.27
CA ARG A 49 10.00 -11.84 -7.22
C ARG A 49 9.03 -11.05 -8.10
N GLY A 50 7.88 -10.69 -7.53
CA GLY A 50 6.88 -9.89 -8.21
C GLY A 50 7.34 -8.45 -8.43
N THR A 51 6.61 -7.73 -9.26
CA THR A 51 6.85 -6.33 -9.55
C THR A 51 5.83 -5.44 -8.85
N ALA A 52 6.29 -4.38 -8.24
CA ALA A 52 5.45 -3.44 -7.53
C ALA A 52 5.74 -2.00 -7.94
N LEU A 53 4.69 -1.18 -7.97
CA LEU A 53 4.75 0.25 -8.17
C LEU A 53 4.39 0.95 -6.87
N ASP A 54 5.26 1.82 -6.39
CA ASP A 54 5.05 2.65 -5.19
C ASP A 54 4.85 4.11 -5.60
N LEU A 55 3.62 4.59 -5.48
CA LEU A 55 3.23 5.95 -5.84
C LEU A 55 3.39 6.90 -4.65
N GLY A 56 4.13 7.99 -4.85
CA GLY A 56 4.48 8.89 -3.76
C GLY A 56 5.45 8.24 -2.77
N ALA A 57 6.46 7.55 -3.28
CA ALA A 57 7.29 6.61 -2.53
C ALA A 57 8.18 7.23 -1.46
N ALA A 58 8.68 8.47 -1.66
CA ALA A 58 9.66 9.06 -0.75
C ALA A 58 9.10 9.26 0.67
N PRO A 59 9.89 9.04 1.72
CA PRO A 59 11.31 8.64 1.72
C PRO A 59 11.58 7.17 1.41
N GLY A 60 10.54 6.31 1.30
CA GLY A 60 10.69 4.92 0.87
C GLY A 60 10.34 3.85 1.90
N GLY A 61 9.52 4.18 2.89
CA GLY A 61 9.11 3.20 3.90
C GLY A 61 8.40 1.98 3.30
N TRP A 62 7.43 2.20 2.43
CA TRP A 62 6.72 1.12 1.77
C TRP A 62 7.60 0.39 0.75
N THR A 63 8.43 1.12 0.01
CA THR A 63 9.45 0.51 -0.88
C THR A 63 10.35 -0.44 -0.10
N ARG A 64 10.85 -0.04 1.08
CA ARG A 64 11.69 -0.90 1.91
C ARG A 64 10.97 -2.19 2.32
N VAL A 65 9.72 -2.11 2.76
CA VAL A 65 8.92 -3.29 3.14
C VAL A 65 8.79 -4.25 1.96
N LEU A 66 8.52 -3.76 0.77
CA LEU A 66 8.42 -4.60 -0.43
C LEU A 66 9.77 -5.21 -0.82
N ARG A 67 10.87 -4.47 -0.68
CA ARG A 67 12.21 -5.01 -0.93
C ARG A 67 12.59 -6.13 0.05
N GLN A 68 12.21 -6.02 1.31
CA GLN A 68 12.39 -7.09 2.30
C GLN A 68 11.59 -8.36 1.94
N ARG A 69 10.60 -8.23 1.09
CA ARG A 69 9.78 -9.33 0.54
C ARG A 69 10.16 -9.68 -0.88
N GLU A 70 11.39 -9.34 -1.27
CA GLU A 70 12.00 -9.70 -2.57
C GLU A 70 11.23 -9.19 -3.79
N GLN A 71 10.43 -8.12 -3.65
CA GLN A 71 9.75 -7.51 -4.79
C GLN A 71 10.69 -6.56 -5.54
N TYR A 72 10.58 -6.52 -6.86
CA TYR A 72 11.19 -5.47 -7.69
C TYR A 72 10.28 -4.25 -7.63
N VAL A 73 10.81 -3.11 -7.20
CA VAL A 73 9.99 -1.92 -6.95
C VAL A 73 10.34 -0.79 -7.92
N THR A 74 9.36 -0.29 -8.64
CA THR A 74 9.40 1.02 -9.27
C THR A 74 8.81 2.03 -8.30
N ALA A 75 9.66 2.93 -7.81
CA ALA A 75 9.29 3.98 -6.86
C ALA A 75 9.17 5.31 -7.58
N VAL A 76 8.00 5.91 -7.51
CA VAL A 76 7.69 7.18 -8.21
C VAL A 76 7.46 8.27 -7.18
N ASP A 77 8.32 9.27 -7.16
CA ASP A 77 8.20 10.46 -6.31
C ASP A 77 9.19 11.53 -6.79
N PRO A 78 8.80 12.82 -6.89
CA PRO A 78 9.73 13.92 -7.19
C PRO A 78 10.86 14.05 -6.16
N ALA A 79 10.61 13.71 -4.89
CA ALA A 79 11.59 13.75 -3.83
C ALA A 79 12.53 12.53 -3.85
N TRP A 80 13.71 12.68 -3.28
CA TRP A 80 14.66 11.59 -3.18
C TRP A 80 14.24 10.52 -2.17
N LEU A 81 14.49 9.26 -2.53
CA LEU A 81 14.39 8.15 -1.59
C LEU A 81 15.54 8.21 -0.58
N HIS A 82 15.33 7.54 0.56
CA HIS A 82 16.38 7.32 1.54
C HIS A 82 17.62 6.67 0.89
N ASN A 83 18.83 7.05 1.34
CA ASN A 83 20.10 6.60 0.76
C ASN A 83 20.21 5.08 0.63
N SER A 84 19.68 4.32 1.59
CA SER A 84 19.71 2.85 1.56
C SER A 84 18.97 2.24 0.37
N LEU A 85 18.02 2.97 -0.22
CA LEU A 85 17.25 2.52 -1.37
C LEU A 85 17.82 3.02 -2.70
N GLN A 86 18.53 4.14 -2.70
CA GLN A 86 19.11 4.71 -3.91
C GLN A 86 20.14 3.79 -4.58
N ASN A 87 20.81 2.96 -3.78
CA ASN A 87 21.82 2.01 -4.26
C ASN A 87 21.29 0.58 -4.44
N ASP A 88 20.02 0.34 -4.15
CA ASP A 88 19.40 -0.97 -4.37
C ASP A 88 19.08 -1.15 -5.85
N LYS A 89 19.80 -2.05 -6.52
CA LYS A 89 19.64 -2.33 -7.95
C LYS A 89 18.24 -2.88 -8.33
N ASN A 90 17.46 -3.31 -7.36
CA ASN A 90 16.09 -3.81 -7.55
C ASN A 90 15.04 -2.74 -7.20
N VAL A 91 15.47 -1.49 -7.01
CA VAL A 91 14.63 -0.31 -6.91
C VAL A 91 14.91 0.61 -8.09
N ARG A 92 13.89 0.85 -8.90
CA ARG A 92 13.93 1.84 -9.97
C ARG A 92 13.25 3.10 -9.46
N HIS A 93 14.01 4.13 -9.13
CA HIS A 93 13.45 5.40 -8.71
C HIS A 93 13.29 6.36 -9.88
N LEU A 94 12.06 6.80 -10.11
CA LEU A 94 11.73 7.83 -11.09
C LEU A 94 11.25 9.09 -10.38
N ARG A 95 11.97 10.19 -10.58
CA ARG A 95 11.66 11.48 -9.95
C ARG A 95 10.57 12.22 -10.73
N LEU A 96 9.38 11.65 -10.66
CA LEU A 96 8.16 12.08 -11.34
C LEU A 96 7.00 12.14 -10.36
N THR A 97 5.96 12.88 -10.71
CA THR A 97 4.66 12.74 -10.07
C THR A 97 3.97 11.44 -10.53
N ALA A 98 2.97 10.99 -9.78
CA ALA A 98 2.17 9.83 -10.18
C ALA A 98 1.42 10.08 -11.50
N GLU A 99 1.01 11.31 -11.76
CA GLU A 99 0.31 11.72 -12.98
C GLU A 99 1.24 11.68 -14.21
N GLU A 100 2.47 12.18 -14.06
CA GLU A 100 3.47 12.12 -15.14
C GLU A 100 3.82 10.67 -15.49
N TYR A 101 4.05 9.83 -14.48
CA TYR A 101 4.34 8.42 -14.69
C TYR A 101 3.17 7.70 -15.39
N LEU A 102 1.95 7.94 -14.97
CA LEU A 102 0.74 7.36 -15.58
C LEU A 102 0.66 7.65 -17.08
N HIS A 103 1.03 8.87 -17.48
CA HIS A 103 0.96 9.31 -18.85
C HIS A 103 2.09 8.74 -19.74
N ASP A 104 3.31 8.68 -19.20
CA ASP A 104 4.51 8.49 -20.00
C ASP A 104 5.05 7.05 -20.01
N TYR A 105 4.60 6.17 -19.11
CA TYR A 105 5.16 4.84 -18.93
C TYR A 105 4.11 3.73 -19.09
N PRO A 106 4.39 2.71 -19.92
CA PRO A 106 3.45 1.60 -20.17
C PRO A 106 3.67 0.38 -19.28
N ASP A 107 4.46 0.50 -18.21
CA ASP A 107 4.82 -0.62 -17.36
C ASP A 107 3.59 -1.28 -16.71
N THR A 108 3.69 -2.58 -16.42
CA THR A 108 2.64 -3.37 -15.78
C THR A 108 3.19 -4.07 -14.54
N PHE A 109 2.38 -4.17 -13.49
CA PHE A 109 2.78 -4.61 -12.16
C PHE A 109 1.85 -5.69 -11.59
N ASP A 110 2.39 -6.48 -10.66
CA ASP A 110 1.60 -7.38 -9.81
C ASP A 110 0.89 -6.63 -8.70
N LEU A 111 1.51 -5.56 -8.21
CA LEU A 111 1.02 -4.75 -7.09
C LEU A 111 1.25 -3.26 -7.35
N ILE A 112 0.24 -2.45 -7.06
CA ILE A 112 0.38 -0.98 -6.99
C ILE A 112 0.03 -0.53 -5.58
N ILE A 113 0.87 0.28 -4.96
CA ILE A 113 0.64 0.84 -3.64
C ILE A 113 0.62 2.36 -3.67
N ASN A 114 -0.24 2.95 -2.84
CA ASN A 114 -0.45 4.40 -2.77
C ASN A 114 -0.75 4.85 -1.35
N ASP A 115 0.19 5.54 -0.71
CA ASP A 115 0.01 6.19 0.60
C ASP A 115 0.09 7.73 0.51
N MET A 116 -0.18 8.29 -0.67
CA MET A 116 -0.13 9.73 -0.87
C MET A 116 -1.24 10.46 -0.12
N ARG A 117 -0.94 11.68 0.31
CA ARG A 117 -1.95 12.62 0.82
C ARG A 117 -2.66 13.29 -0.36
N MET A 118 -3.88 12.84 -0.61
CA MET A 118 -4.72 13.37 -1.68
C MET A 118 -6.17 13.47 -1.19
N ASP A 119 -6.98 14.27 -1.87
CA ASP A 119 -8.43 14.18 -1.73
C ASP A 119 -8.88 12.73 -1.99
N THR A 120 -9.82 12.25 -1.19
CA THR A 120 -10.26 10.86 -1.21
C THR A 120 -10.79 10.43 -2.58
N ARG A 121 -11.55 11.29 -3.25
CA ARG A 121 -12.12 11.02 -4.59
C ARG A 121 -11.08 11.08 -5.69
N ASP A 122 -10.15 12.03 -5.60
CA ASP A 122 -9.05 12.16 -6.56
C ASP A 122 -8.09 10.98 -6.46
N SER A 123 -7.81 10.53 -5.25
CA SER A 123 -7.02 9.31 -5.03
C SER A 123 -7.70 8.07 -5.62
N ALA A 124 -9.02 7.95 -5.47
CA ALA A 124 -9.78 6.86 -6.08
C ALA A 124 -9.76 6.90 -7.61
N ARG A 125 -9.91 8.09 -8.22
CA ARG A 125 -9.83 8.27 -9.67
C ARG A 125 -8.46 7.90 -10.22
N LEU A 126 -7.41 8.38 -9.56
CA LEU A 126 -6.03 8.04 -9.91
C LEU A 126 -5.81 6.53 -9.91
N MET A 127 -6.29 5.83 -8.89
CA MET A 127 -6.15 4.37 -8.80
C MET A 127 -6.96 3.63 -9.85
N VAL A 128 -8.12 4.15 -10.27
CA VAL A 128 -8.88 3.59 -11.39
C VAL A 128 -8.09 3.72 -12.70
N ASP A 129 -7.47 4.87 -12.94
CA ASP A 129 -6.62 5.08 -14.12
C ASP A 129 -5.40 4.16 -14.09
N TYR A 130 -4.84 3.89 -12.92
CA TYR A 130 -3.73 2.95 -12.74
C TYR A 130 -4.11 1.47 -12.90
N ALA A 131 -5.38 1.11 -12.93
CA ALA A 131 -5.80 -0.28 -13.10
C ALA A 131 -5.27 -0.91 -14.41
N GLN A 132 -5.08 -0.10 -15.46
CA GLN A 132 -4.47 -0.55 -16.72
C GLN A 132 -3.01 -1.00 -16.56
N HIS A 133 -2.32 -0.53 -15.51
CA HIS A 133 -0.94 -0.88 -15.18
C HIS A 133 -0.83 -2.11 -14.25
N LEU A 134 -1.93 -2.79 -13.99
CA LEU A 134 -1.93 -4.05 -13.26
C LEU A 134 -2.09 -5.22 -14.22
N TYR A 135 -1.34 -6.30 -13.97
CA TYR A 135 -1.59 -7.59 -14.59
C TYR A 135 -3.00 -8.08 -14.23
N LYS A 136 -3.51 -9.04 -15.01
CA LYS A 136 -4.70 -9.78 -14.64
C LYS A 136 -4.46 -10.41 -13.25
N ASP A 137 -5.45 -10.31 -12.38
CA ASP A 137 -5.35 -10.72 -10.97
C ASP A 137 -4.39 -9.89 -10.10
N GLY A 138 -3.87 -8.80 -10.64
CA GLY A 138 -3.06 -7.84 -9.90
C GLY A 138 -3.85 -7.15 -8.78
N ALA A 139 -3.13 -6.64 -7.80
CA ALA A 139 -3.69 -6.04 -6.61
C ALA A 139 -3.23 -4.60 -6.39
N ALA A 140 -4.00 -3.86 -5.60
CA ALA A 140 -3.58 -2.56 -5.09
C ALA A 140 -3.85 -2.43 -3.60
N ILE A 141 -2.98 -1.69 -2.92
CA ILE A 141 -3.15 -1.28 -1.53
C ILE A 141 -3.04 0.23 -1.48
N MET A 142 -4.03 0.88 -0.89
CA MET A 142 -4.02 2.32 -0.76
C MET A 142 -4.56 2.78 0.57
N THR A 143 -4.24 4.01 0.96
CA THR A 143 -4.86 4.68 2.10
C THR A 143 -5.72 5.84 1.65
N PHE A 144 -6.88 6.00 2.29
CA PHE A 144 -7.68 7.20 2.21
C PHE A 144 -7.47 8.05 3.45
N LYS A 145 -7.09 9.31 3.26
CA LYS A 145 -7.05 10.32 4.32
C LYS A 145 -8.48 10.81 4.57
N LEU A 146 -8.96 10.65 5.78
CA LEU A 146 -10.36 10.96 6.10
C LEU A 146 -10.52 12.45 6.42
N PRO A 147 -11.34 13.19 5.67
CA PRO A 147 -11.71 14.55 6.05
C PRO A 147 -12.55 14.56 7.35
N GLY A 148 -12.52 15.64 8.10
CA GLY A 148 -13.22 15.74 9.38
C GLY A 148 -14.73 15.58 9.27
N GLU A 149 -15.38 16.48 8.55
CA GLU A 149 -16.83 16.45 8.30
C GLU A 149 -17.14 15.71 6.97
N LYS A 150 -18.34 15.14 6.88
CA LYS A 150 -18.81 14.39 5.69
C LYS A 150 -17.92 13.21 5.28
N ARG A 151 -17.18 12.67 6.23
CA ARG A 151 -16.27 11.53 6.04
C ARG A 151 -16.93 10.36 5.32
N GLN A 152 -18.11 9.95 5.77
CA GLN A 152 -18.80 8.80 5.21
C GLN A 152 -19.22 9.02 3.75
N GLN A 153 -19.74 10.19 3.42
CA GLN A 153 -20.15 10.52 2.06
C GLN A 153 -18.96 10.51 1.09
N ALA A 154 -17.82 11.08 1.50
CA ALA A 154 -16.60 11.07 0.69
C ALA A 154 -16.09 9.65 0.45
N LEU A 155 -16.10 8.80 1.47
CA LEU A 155 -15.71 7.40 1.37
C LEU A 155 -16.65 6.61 0.44
N ASP A 156 -17.95 6.74 0.61
CA ASP A 156 -18.93 6.03 -0.23
C ASP A 156 -18.75 6.39 -1.71
N HIS A 157 -18.55 7.67 -1.98
CA HIS A 157 -18.25 8.14 -3.33
C HIS A 157 -16.94 7.55 -3.88
N ALA A 158 -15.86 7.58 -3.09
CA ALA A 158 -14.58 7.02 -3.48
C ALA A 158 -14.66 5.51 -3.74
N PHE A 159 -15.36 4.76 -2.91
CA PHE A 159 -15.57 3.32 -3.13
C PHE A 159 -16.37 3.05 -4.40
N ASN A 160 -17.38 3.88 -4.72
CA ASN A 160 -18.11 3.75 -5.97
C ASN A 160 -17.23 4.01 -7.19
N ILE A 161 -16.30 4.96 -7.09
CA ILE A 161 -15.28 5.20 -8.13
C ILE A 161 -14.40 3.96 -8.30
N LEU A 162 -13.84 3.43 -7.21
CA LEU A 162 -12.95 2.27 -7.25
C LEU A 162 -13.60 1.03 -7.87
N ARG A 163 -14.90 0.80 -7.61
CA ARG A 163 -15.63 -0.34 -8.15
C ARG A 163 -15.72 -0.37 -9.67
N LYS A 164 -15.40 0.73 -10.35
CA LYS A 164 -15.33 0.76 -11.82
C LYS A 164 -14.20 -0.15 -12.36
N ALA A 165 -13.13 -0.34 -11.60
CA ALA A 165 -11.95 -1.08 -12.04
C ALA A 165 -11.53 -2.20 -11.08
N TYR A 166 -12.04 -2.18 -9.85
CA TYR A 166 -11.60 -3.08 -8.79
C TYR A 166 -12.75 -3.76 -8.07
N THR A 167 -12.46 -4.94 -7.53
CA THR A 167 -13.18 -5.53 -6.41
C THR A 167 -12.51 -5.09 -5.11
N ILE A 168 -13.30 -4.59 -4.15
CA ILE A 168 -12.80 -4.20 -2.83
C ILE A 168 -12.75 -5.45 -1.95
N GLU A 169 -11.55 -5.99 -1.74
CA GLU A 169 -11.33 -7.19 -0.95
C GLU A 169 -11.27 -6.92 0.55
N GLY A 170 -10.85 -5.73 0.94
CA GLY A 170 -10.80 -5.31 2.32
C GLY A 170 -10.73 -3.80 2.47
N LYS A 171 -11.31 -3.30 3.55
CA LYS A 171 -11.24 -1.90 3.96
C LYS A 171 -11.26 -1.82 5.47
N ARG A 172 -10.28 -1.15 6.06
CA ARG A 172 -10.16 -1.09 7.52
C ARG A 172 -9.32 0.09 7.99
N GLN A 173 -9.72 0.67 9.10
CA GLN A 173 -8.83 1.52 9.87
C GLN A 173 -7.91 0.61 10.68
N LEU A 174 -6.64 0.55 10.30
CA LEU A 174 -5.64 -0.26 10.97
C LEU A 174 -5.12 0.44 12.22
N PHE A 175 -4.46 -0.31 13.11
CA PHE A 175 -3.89 0.25 14.33
C PHE A 175 -2.88 1.37 14.04
N HIS A 176 -2.05 1.20 13.00
CA HIS A 176 -1.06 2.19 12.59
C HIS A 176 -1.61 3.30 11.68
N ASN A 177 -2.88 3.25 11.30
CA ASN A 177 -3.58 4.38 10.70
C ASN A 177 -3.97 5.37 11.80
N ARG A 178 -3.83 6.67 11.51
CA ARG A 178 -4.37 7.73 12.37
C ARG A 178 -5.80 8.06 11.94
N SER A 179 -5.96 9.03 11.07
CA SER A 179 -7.24 9.42 10.46
C SER A 179 -7.35 8.89 9.03
N GLU A 180 -7.06 7.62 8.83
CA GLU A 180 -6.95 6.98 7.52
C GLU A 180 -7.68 5.64 7.51
N ILE A 181 -8.10 5.21 6.32
CA ILE A 181 -8.55 3.84 6.04
C ILE A 181 -7.62 3.22 5.02
N THR A 182 -7.16 2.01 5.29
CA THR A 182 -6.43 1.19 4.33
C THR A 182 -7.40 0.31 3.55
N VAL A 183 -7.21 0.27 2.25
CA VAL A 183 -8.08 -0.47 1.31
C VAL A 183 -7.23 -1.44 0.52
N TYR A 184 -7.70 -2.68 0.43
CA TYR A 184 -7.12 -3.73 -0.39
C TYR A 184 -8.03 -4.01 -1.57
N LEU A 185 -7.48 -3.96 -2.77
CA LEU A 185 -8.17 -4.01 -4.04
C LEU A 185 -7.63 -5.14 -4.92
N LYS A 186 -8.51 -5.76 -5.69
CA LYS A 186 -8.15 -6.67 -6.78
C LYS A 186 -8.66 -6.10 -8.09
N LYS A 187 -7.83 -6.15 -9.14
CA LYS A 187 -8.23 -5.78 -10.49
C LYS A 187 -9.37 -6.70 -10.97
N ARG A 188 -10.39 -6.09 -11.58
CA ARG A 188 -11.45 -6.81 -12.29
C ARG A 188 -10.99 -7.33 -13.65
#